data_a9ef5cabf7dfeba51124959b084d22bd
#
_entry.id   a9ef5cabf7dfeba51124959b084d22bd
#
_cell.length_a   1.000
_cell.length_b   1.000
_cell.length_c   1.000
_cell.angle_alpha   90.00
_cell.angle_beta   90.00
_cell.angle_gamma   90.00
#
_symmetry.space_group_name_H-M   'P 1'
#
loop_
_entity.id
_entity.type
_entity.pdbx_description
1 polymer ?
#
loop_
_entity_poly.entity_id
_entity_poly.type
_entity_poly.pdbx_seq_one_letter_code
_entity_poly.pdbx_strand_id
1 'polypeptide(L)'
;MELTFNQKMKFSLLTSTGSVEKAKEAFDFVMEYKESFCRECEKKADDNPEVVDGNGKADKVMLVYADKHAEEFTGSNSKENISKIGVVFQGHRFAIALRDLPKQYSLVSDSEKCEAESPLYKGEIDSIFDWDVESHMKHIVDAGTEIPLKEGEFIPTVAMLVAMYRMREKLNEALIFAGGDPFKTDDYYWSCSENSQHSSWILYFGSGSLYGYGKYSSSYVRPCTAFNL
;
A
#
# COMPACT_ATOMS: atom_id res chain seq x y z
N MET A 1 -12.67 27.85 16.14
CA MET A 1 -11.63 28.23 15.16
C MET A 1 -10.79 26.98 14.88
N GLU A 2 -10.87 26.41 13.68
CA GLU A 2 -10.05 25.25 13.31
C GLU A 2 -8.60 25.70 13.05
N LEU A 3 -7.66 24.98 13.63
CA LEU A 3 -6.23 25.22 13.41
C LEU A 3 -5.84 24.81 11.98
N THR A 4 -5.03 25.63 11.32
CA THR A 4 -4.44 25.27 10.02
C THR A 4 -3.48 24.07 10.18
N PHE A 5 -3.15 23.39 9.08
CA PHE A 5 -2.19 22.28 9.07
C PHE A 5 -0.86 22.66 9.74
N ASN A 6 -0.29 23.83 9.39
CA ASN A 6 0.96 24.31 9.97
C ASN A 6 0.85 24.59 11.48
N GLN A 7 -0.31 25.08 11.96
CA GLN A 7 -0.55 25.29 13.39
C GLN A 7 -0.68 23.95 14.14
N LYS A 8 -1.38 22.97 13.55
CA LYS A 8 -1.49 21.61 14.12
C LYS A 8 -0.12 20.94 14.21
N MET A 9 0.72 21.05 13.16
CA MET A 9 2.07 20.50 13.13
C MET A 9 2.99 21.16 14.16
N LYS A 10 3.01 22.49 14.27
CA LYS A 10 3.78 23.21 15.31
C LYS A 10 3.41 22.77 16.71
N PHE A 11 2.10 22.63 16.98
CA PHE A 11 1.61 22.18 18.27
C PHE A 11 2.04 20.73 18.57
N SER A 12 1.94 19.84 17.58
CA SER A 12 2.40 18.44 17.70
C SER A 12 3.90 18.36 18.00
N LEU A 13 4.72 19.11 17.27
CA LEU A 13 6.18 19.15 17.49
C LEU A 13 6.53 19.72 18.86
N LEU A 14 5.83 20.75 19.33
CA LEU A 14 6.03 21.31 20.67
C LEU A 14 5.71 20.27 21.75
N THR A 15 4.62 19.53 21.61
CA THR A 15 4.24 18.50 22.58
C THR A 15 5.20 17.30 22.57
N SER A 16 5.73 16.92 21.42
CA SER A 16 6.64 15.79 21.29
C SER A 16 8.09 16.10 21.72
N THR A 17 8.55 17.31 21.46
CA THR A 17 9.94 17.72 21.80
C THR A 17 10.10 18.32 23.20
N GLY A 18 9.01 18.82 23.79
CA GLY A 18 9.02 19.49 25.10
C GLY A 18 9.82 20.80 25.13
N SER A 19 10.25 21.31 23.98
CA SER A 19 11.06 22.53 23.84
C SER A 19 10.63 23.33 22.62
N VAL A 20 10.43 24.63 22.80
CA VAL A 20 10.05 25.54 21.72
C VAL A 20 11.15 25.64 20.66
N GLU A 21 12.42 25.66 21.06
CA GLU A 21 13.58 25.73 20.15
C GLU A 21 13.66 24.48 19.28
N LYS A 22 13.64 23.28 19.88
CA LYS A 22 13.68 22.01 19.15
C LYS A 22 12.46 21.84 18.23
N ALA A 23 11.27 22.26 18.68
CA ALA A 23 10.07 22.25 17.86
C ALA A 23 10.19 23.19 16.65
N LYS A 24 10.81 24.34 16.83
CA LYS A 24 11.08 25.30 15.74
C LYS A 24 12.06 24.72 14.74
N GLU A 25 13.20 24.20 15.17
CA GLU A 25 14.20 23.57 14.30
C GLU A 25 13.60 22.42 13.47
N ALA A 26 12.83 21.53 14.11
CA ALA A 26 12.15 20.44 13.41
C ALA A 26 11.10 20.95 12.41
N PHE A 27 10.35 22.01 12.75
CA PHE A 27 9.38 22.62 11.86
C PHE A 27 10.06 23.29 10.65
N ASP A 28 11.12 24.05 10.89
CA ASP A 28 11.86 24.74 9.82
C ASP A 28 12.49 23.71 8.86
N PHE A 29 13.06 22.62 9.38
CA PHE A 29 13.58 21.51 8.58
C PHE A 29 12.48 20.87 7.68
N VAL A 30 11.30 20.57 8.26
CA VAL A 30 10.18 19.99 7.48
C VAL A 30 9.67 20.97 6.42
N MET A 31 9.64 22.27 6.73
CA MET A 31 9.17 23.28 5.77
C MET A 31 10.18 23.50 4.65
N GLU A 32 11.48 23.51 4.95
CA GLU A 32 12.53 23.59 3.93
C GLU A 32 12.51 22.36 3.01
N TYR A 33 12.34 21.16 3.58
CA TYR A 33 12.17 19.93 2.80
C TYR A 33 10.93 19.97 1.89
N LYS A 34 9.79 20.43 2.44
CA LYS A 34 8.55 20.61 1.68
C LYS A 34 8.70 21.63 0.54
N GLU A 35 9.36 22.77 0.80
CA GLU A 35 9.59 23.79 -0.22
C GLU A 35 10.57 23.31 -1.31
N SER A 36 11.60 22.54 -0.96
CA SER A 36 12.51 21.96 -1.97
C SER A 36 11.77 20.94 -2.84
N PHE A 37 10.93 20.10 -2.23
CA PHE A 37 10.11 19.13 -2.93
C PHE A 37 9.04 19.80 -3.83
N CYS A 38 8.37 20.86 -3.33
CA CYS A 38 7.41 21.62 -4.14
C CYS A 38 8.08 22.36 -5.30
N ARG A 39 9.27 22.94 -5.12
CA ARG A 39 10.01 23.59 -6.21
C ARG A 39 10.44 22.63 -7.31
N GLU A 40 10.76 21.38 -6.96
CA GLU A 40 11.02 20.33 -7.95
C GLU A 40 9.74 19.89 -8.67
N CYS A 41 8.61 19.82 -7.96
CA CYS A 41 7.31 19.50 -8.53
C CYS A 41 6.79 20.62 -9.45
N GLU A 42 6.92 21.89 -9.06
CA GLU A 42 6.47 23.03 -9.87
C GLU A 42 7.26 23.19 -11.17
N LYS A 43 8.56 22.87 -11.17
CA LYS A 43 9.37 22.87 -12.39
C LYS A 43 9.00 21.76 -13.38
N LYS A 44 8.31 20.70 -12.91
CA LYS A 44 7.84 19.56 -13.71
C LYS A 44 6.37 19.65 -14.11
N ALA A 45 5.62 20.62 -13.58
CA ALA A 45 4.17 20.74 -13.80
C ALA A 45 3.78 21.27 -15.20
N ASP A 46 4.72 21.82 -15.95
CA ASP A 46 4.46 22.33 -17.32
C ASP A 46 4.50 21.25 -18.42
N ASP A 47 5.01 20.04 -18.12
CA ASP A 47 4.99 18.91 -19.03
C ASP A 47 4.44 17.69 -18.28
N ASN A 48 3.13 17.45 -18.31
CA ASN A 48 2.41 16.25 -17.87
C ASN A 48 3.33 15.20 -17.17
N PRO A 49 3.65 15.34 -15.87
CA PRO A 49 4.73 14.58 -15.28
C PRO A 49 4.28 13.14 -15.05
N GLU A 50 4.82 12.21 -15.81
CA GLU A 50 4.91 10.83 -15.35
C GLU A 50 5.62 10.85 -13.99
N VAL A 51 4.98 10.33 -12.94
CA VAL A 51 5.64 10.15 -11.64
C VAL A 51 6.76 9.14 -11.86
N VAL A 52 7.98 9.59 -11.86
CA VAL A 52 9.17 8.74 -12.04
C VAL A 52 9.78 8.41 -10.68
N ASP A 53 10.28 7.19 -10.51
CA ASP A 53 11.10 6.83 -9.35
C ASP A 53 12.43 7.60 -9.35
N GLY A 54 13.19 7.50 -8.23
CA GLY A 54 14.50 8.13 -8.10
C GLY A 54 15.53 7.69 -9.16
N ASN A 55 15.19 6.68 -10.00
CA ASN A 55 15.98 6.18 -11.13
C ASN A 55 15.40 6.61 -12.48
N GLY A 56 14.40 7.49 -12.51
CA GLY A 56 13.79 8.01 -13.73
C GLY A 56 12.78 7.07 -14.38
N LYS A 57 12.30 6.03 -13.68
CA LYS A 57 11.27 5.13 -14.18
C LYS A 57 9.89 5.58 -13.70
N ALA A 58 8.96 5.74 -14.66
CA ALA A 58 7.58 6.09 -14.37
C ALA A 58 6.84 4.94 -13.66
N ASP A 59 5.95 5.30 -12.73
CA ASP A 59 4.97 4.37 -12.17
C ASP A 59 3.99 3.94 -13.28
N LYS A 60 3.72 2.62 -13.39
CA LYS A 60 2.92 2.06 -14.49
C LYS A 60 1.86 1.11 -13.99
N VAL A 61 0.72 1.13 -14.67
CA VAL A 61 -0.30 0.10 -14.58
C VAL A 61 -0.20 -0.76 -15.83
N MET A 62 -0.10 -2.06 -15.63
CA MET A 62 0.09 -3.05 -16.70
C MET A 62 -1.12 -3.98 -16.76
N LEU A 63 -1.48 -4.41 -17.95
CA LEU A 63 -2.38 -5.56 -18.16
C LEU A 63 -1.53 -6.81 -18.25
N VAL A 64 -1.83 -7.80 -17.42
CA VAL A 64 -1.14 -9.10 -17.41
C VAL A 64 -2.10 -10.14 -17.99
N TYR A 65 -1.70 -10.77 -19.06
CA TYR A 65 -2.51 -11.74 -19.79
C TYR A 65 -2.28 -13.18 -19.30
N ALA A 66 -3.17 -14.08 -19.67
CA ALA A 66 -3.11 -15.48 -19.22
C ALA A 66 -1.88 -16.22 -19.71
N ASP A 67 -1.29 -15.83 -20.84
CA ASP A 67 -0.04 -16.33 -21.39
C ASP A 67 1.21 -15.72 -20.74
N LYS A 68 1.00 -14.87 -19.71
CA LYS A 68 2.03 -14.17 -18.92
C LYS A 68 2.71 -12.99 -19.63
N HIS A 69 2.34 -12.65 -20.87
CA HIS A 69 2.81 -11.36 -21.39
C HIS A 69 2.14 -10.20 -20.68
N ALA A 70 2.74 -9.04 -20.73
CA ALA A 70 2.19 -7.82 -20.11
C ALA A 70 2.45 -6.60 -20.99
N GLU A 71 1.48 -5.70 -21.03
CA GLU A 71 1.57 -4.41 -21.71
C GLU A 71 1.04 -3.28 -20.85
N GLU A 72 1.52 -2.07 -21.08
CA GLU A 72 1.06 -0.91 -20.33
C GLU A 72 -0.42 -0.61 -20.63
N PHE A 73 -1.19 -0.33 -19.58
CA PHE A 73 -2.59 0.05 -19.71
C PHE A 73 -2.75 1.44 -20.31
N THR A 74 -3.34 1.50 -21.49
CA THR A 74 -3.62 2.74 -22.25
C THR A 74 -5.10 2.99 -22.46
N GLY A 75 -5.97 2.03 -22.09
CA GLY A 75 -7.41 2.06 -22.39
C GLY A 75 -7.78 1.59 -23.81
N SER A 76 -6.80 1.41 -24.69
CA SER A 76 -7.01 0.93 -26.07
C SER A 76 -6.49 -0.50 -26.31
N ASN A 77 -6.06 -1.17 -25.24
CA ASN A 77 -5.54 -2.52 -25.26
C ASN A 77 -6.60 -3.58 -25.63
N SER A 78 -6.19 -4.80 -25.94
CA SER A 78 -7.11 -5.94 -26.01
C SER A 78 -7.68 -6.28 -24.63
N LYS A 79 -8.98 -6.59 -24.58
CA LYS A 79 -9.65 -7.05 -23.34
C LYS A 79 -9.61 -8.57 -23.15
N GLU A 80 -9.16 -9.29 -24.17
CA GLU A 80 -9.20 -10.74 -24.16
C GLU A 80 -8.09 -11.32 -23.27
N ASN A 81 -8.46 -12.28 -22.42
CA ASN A 81 -7.52 -13.04 -21.61
C ASN A 81 -6.70 -12.26 -20.58
N ILE A 82 -7.15 -11.07 -20.17
CA ILE A 82 -6.52 -10.34 -19.04
C ILE A 82 -6.78 -11.17 -17.78
N SER A 83 -5.70 -11.50 -17.06
CA SER A 83 -5.74 -12.34 -15.87
C SER A 83 -5.51 -11.57 -14.58
N LYS A 84 -4.71 -10.49 -14.63
CA LYS A 84 -4.33 -9.65 -13.48
C LYS A 84 -4.00 -8.23 -13.95
N ILE A 85 -3.89 -7.31 -12.98
CA ILE A 85 -3.35 -5.98 -13.21
C ILE A 85 -1.97 -5.89 -12.57
N GLY A 86 -0.95 -5.61 -13.37
CA GLY A 86 0.42 -5.38 -12.91
C GLY A 86 0.59 -3.95 -12.41
N VAL A 87 1.34 -3.82 -11.33
CA VAL A 87 1.71 -2.55 -10.69
C VAL A 87 3.22 -2.40 -10.75
N VAL A 88 3.69 -1.32 -11.33
CA VAL A 88 5.07 -0.86 -11.24
C VAL A 88 5.04 0.45 -10.45
N PHE A 89 5.64 0.45 -9.27
CA PHE A 89 5.63 1.60 -8.37
C PHE A 89 7.01 1.79 -7.76
N GLN A 90 7.65 2.91 -8.03
CA GLN A 90 8.99 3.24 -7.53
C GLN A 90 10.02 2.11 -7.76
N GLY A 91 9.93 1.41 -8.88
CA GLY A 91 10.81 0.29 -9.23
C GLY A 91 10.37 -1.08 -8.70
N HIS A 92 9.44 -1.14 -7.74
CA HIS A 92 8.84 -2.39 -7.26
C HIS A 92 7.76 -2.89 -8.20
N ARG A 93 7.61 -4.21 -8.29
CA ARG A 93 6.69 -4.86 -9.22
C ARG A 93 5.90 -5.96 -8.54
N PHE A 94 4.59 -5.93 -8.73
CA PHE A 94 3.67 -6.99 -8.31
C PHE A 94 2.42 -6.94 -9.18
N ALA A 95 1.62 -7.99 -9.17
CA ALA A 95 0.32 -7.98 -9.84
C ALA A 95 -0.79 -8.23 -8.83
N ILE A 96 -1.94 -7.60 -9.04
CA ILE A 96 -3.14 -7.75 -8.22
C ILE A 96 -4.17 -8.59 -8.94
N ALA A 97 -4.92 -9.38 -8.19
CA ALA A 97 -6.07 -10.10 -8.71
C ALA A 97 -7.17 -9.12 -9.18
N LEU A 98 -7.94 -9.52 -10.19
CA LEU A 98 -9.03 -8.71 -10.73
C LEU A 98 -10.15 -8.47 -9.71
N ARG A 99 -10.27 -9.34 -8.69
CA ARG A 99 -11.29 -9.27 -7.63
C ARG A 99 -10.71 -9.52 -6.26
N ASP A 100 -11.38 -9.00 -5.24
CA ASP A 100 -11.14 -9.39 -3.85
C ASP A 100 -11.50 -10.85 -3.63
N LEU A 101 -11.01 -11.45 -2.56
CA LEU A 101 -11.57 -12.69 -2.05
C LEU A 101 -13.06 -12.51 -1.72
N PRO A 102 -13.89 -13.56 -1.84
CA PRO A 102 -15.36 -13.44 -1.88
C PRO A 102 -15.99 -12.91 -0.59
N LYS A 103 -15.26 -12.93 0.53
CA LYS A 103 -15.70 -12.41 1.83
C LYS A 103 -14.52 -11.79 2.57
N GLN A 104 -14.77 -11.22 3.72
CA GLN A 104 -13.73 -10.81 4.67
C GLN A 104 -13.15 -12.03 5.39
N TYR A 105 -11.87 -11.97 5.71
CA TYR A 105 -11.11 -13.04 6.38
C TYR A 105 -10.30 -12.47 7.54
N SER A 106 -10.09 -13.29 8.57
CA SER A 106 -9.07 -13.04 9.59
C SER A 106 -7.71 -13.56 9.11
N LEU A 107 -6.63 -12.88 9.50
CA LEU A 107 -5.27 -13.30 9.14
C LEU A 107 -4.87 -14.58 9.87
N VAL A 108 -5.32 -14.76 11.11
CA VAL A 108 -5.08 -15.96 11.92
C VAL A 108 -6.39 -16.49 12.47
N SER A 109 -6.49 -17.79 12.61
CA SER A 109 -7.69 -18.46 13.11
C SER A 109 -7.85 -18.36 14.62
N ASP A 110 -6.76 -18.10 15.37
CA ASP A 110 -6.71 -18.11 16.83
C ASP A 110 -5.82 -16.98 17.37
N SER A 111 -6.36 -16.20 18.31
CA SER A 111 -5.63 -15.11 18.97
C SER A 111 -4.44 -15.60 19.81
N GLU A 112 -4.51 -16.82 20.34
CA GLU A 112 -3.44 -17.41 21.15
C GLU A 112 -2.19 -17.73 20.31
N LYS A 113 -2.34 -17.90 18.98
CA LYS A 113 -1.21 -18.15 18.08
C LYS A 113 -0.39 -16.89 17.75
N CYS A 114 -0.77 -15.74 18.28
CA CYS A 114 -0.07 -14.46 18.09
C CYS A 114 0.91 -14.14 19.23
N GLU A 115 1.29 -15.11 20.07
CA GLU A 115 2.01 -14.88 21.34
C GLU A 115 3.50 -14.54 21.20
N ALA A 116 4.14 -14.79 20.09
CA ALA A 116 5.54 -14.44 19.90
C ALA A 116 5.70 -13.00 19.41
N GLU A 117 6.56 -12.21 20.06
CA GLU A 117 7.02 -10.95 19.47
C GLU A 117 7.62 -11.25 18.11
N SER A 118 6.99 -10.72 17.09
CA SER A 118 7.50 -10.88 15.74
C SER A 118 8.69 -9.94 15.51
N PRO A 119 9.83 -10.45 15.03
CA PRO A 119 10.95 -9.62 14.63
C PRO A 119 10.64 -8.76 13.38
N LEU A 120 9.47 -8.99 12.76
CA LEU A 120 9.02 -8.29 11.56
C LEU A 120 8.29 -7.00 11.86
N TYR A 121 7.90 -6.76 13.14
CA TYR A 121 7.24 -5.52 13.53
C TYR A 121 8.16 -4.31 13.28
N LYS A 122 7.61 -3.36 12.57
CA LYS A 122 8.24 -2.06 12.31
C LYS A 122 7.25 -0.95 12.64
N GLY A 123 7.74 0.22 13.02
CA GLY A 123 6.92 1.41 13.17
C GLY A 123 6.18 1.74 11.85
N GLU A 124 5.15 2.58 11.91
CA GLU A 124 4.31 2.94 10.76
C GLU A 124 5.13 3.40 9.55
N ILE A 125 6.11 4.31 9.79
CA ILE A 125 6.94 4.86 8.71
C ILE A 125 7.78 3.77 8.06
N ASP A 126 8.41 2.89 8.83
CA ASP A 126 9.26 1.83 8.27
C ASP A 126 8.42 0.76 7.57
N SER A 127 7.20 0.49 8.06
CA SER A 127 6.29 -0.48 7.46
C SER A 127 5.82 -0.07 6.07
N ILE A 128 5.59 1.22 5.80
CA ILE A 128 5.17 1.68 4.45
C ILE A 128 6.27 1.57 3.39
N PHE A 129 7.50 1.29 3.79
CA PHE A 129 8.65 1.00 2.90
C PHE A 129 9.07 -0.48 2.94
N ASP A 130 8.34 -1.33 3.67
CA ASP A 130 8.66 -2.75 3.78
C ASP A 130 7.96 -3.57 2.69
N TRP A 131 8.77 -4.09 1.77
CA TRP A 131 8.34 -4.90 0.64
C TRP A 131 8.59 -6.41 0.84
N ASP A 132 9.04 -6.82 2.02
CA ASP A 132 9.37 -8.22 2.35
C ASP A 132 8.11 -9.08 2.53
N VAL A 133 7.49 -9.44 1.42
CA VAL A 133 6.32 -10.33 1.40
C VAL A 133 6.64 -11.71 1.98
N GLU A 134 7.82 -12.25 1.67
CA GLU A 134 8.16 -13.64 1.99
C GLU A 134 8.18 -13.87 3.51
N SER A 135 8.90 -13.03 4.25
CA SER A 135 8.98 -13.13 5.70
C SER A 135 7.63 -12.93 6.37
N HIS A 136 6.86 -11.92 5.95
CA HIS A 136 5.54 -11.65 6.52
C HIS A 136 4.53 -12.76 6.21
N MET A 137 4.49 -13.26 4.97
CA MET A 137 3.59 -14.36 4.60
C MET A 137 3.96 -15.67 5.32
N LYS A 138 5.27 -15.96 5.46
CA LYS A 138 5.72 -17.12 6.23
C LYS A 138 5.19 -17.07 7.66
N HIS A 139 5.28 -15.92 8.32
CA HIS A 139 4.78 -15.74 9.69
C HIS A 139 3.26 -15.99 9.78
N ILE A 140 2.47 -15.46 8.85
CA ILE A 140 1.01 -15.66 8.81
C ILE A 140 0.65 -17.13 8.56
N VAL A 141 1.36 -17.79 7.64
CA VAL A 141 1.14 -19.22 7.34
C VAL A 141 1.51 -20.09 8.55
N ASP A 142 2.64 -19.82 9.19
CA ASP A 142 3.08 -20.53 10.40
C ASP A 142 2.07 -20.34 11.57
N ALA A 143 1.41 -19.19 11.65
CA ALA A 143 0.32 -18.93 12.60
C ALA A 143 -1.02 -19.61 12.22
N GLY A 144 -1.09 -20.29 11.09
CA GLY A 144 -2.24 -21.10 10.68
C GLY A 144 -3.39 -20.29 10.07
N THR A 145 -3.10 -19.46 9.06
CA THR A 145 -4.13 -18.77 8.31
C THR A 145 -5.00 -19.73 7.51
N GLU A 146 -6.30 -19.41 7.40
CA GLU A 146 -7.28 -20.13 6.56
C GLU A 146 -7.67 -19.32 5.31
N ILE A 147 -6.93 -18.27 4.98
CA ILE A 147 -7.21 -17.44 3.80
C ILE A 147 -6.96 -18.28 2.54
N PRO A 148 -7.97 -18.43 1.65
CA PRO A 148 -7.88 -19.33 0.50
C PRO A 148 -7.12 -18.70 -0.67
N LEU A 149 -5.83 -18.49 -0.48
CA LEU A 149 -4.93 -18.02 -1.54
C LEU A 149 -4.60 -19.18 -2.49
N LYS A 150 -4.54 -18.88 -3.79
CA LYS A 150 -4.07 -19.82 -4.80
C LYS A 150 -2.55 -19.91 -4.78
N GLU A 151 -2.02 -20.91 -5.44
CA GLU A 151 -0.57 -21.05 -5.60
C GLU A 151 0.08 -19.78 -6.18
N GLY A 152 1.10 -19.28 -5.50
CA GLY A 152 1.81 -18.04 -5.86
C GLY A 152 1.07 -16.75 -5.50
N GLU A 153 -0.13 -16.82 -4.92
CA GLU A 153 -0.82 -15.65 -4.37
C GLU A 153 -0.37 -15.38 -2.93
N PHE A 154 -0.34 -14.11 -2.57
CA PHE A 154 -0.04 -13.64 -1.23
C PHE A 154 -0.89 -12.44 -0.84
N ILE A 155 -0.95 -12.15 0.44
CA ILE A 155 -1.54 -10.93 0.99
C ILE A 155 -0.52 -9.79 0.78
N PRO A 156 -0.90 -8.62 0.24
CA PRO A 156 0.03 -7.53 0.03
C PRO A 156 0.67 -7.06 1.34
N THR A 157 1.91 -6.55 1.28
CA THR A 157 2.48 -5.75 2.38
C THR A 157 1.76 -4.40 2.47
N VAL A 158 1.95 -3.68 3.57
CA VAL A 158 1.41 -2.31 3.67
C VAL A 158 2.02 -1.37 2.63
N ALA A 159 3.29 -1.56 2.26
CA ALA A 159 3.93 -0.82 1.17
C ALA A 159 3.20 -1.00 -0.17
N MET A 160 2.79 -2.24 -0.48
CA MET A 160 1.99 -2.54 -1.67
C MET A 160 0.60 -1.92 -1.60
N LEU A 161 -0.08 -1.96 -0.44
CA LEU A 161 -1.38 -1.29 -0.27
C LEU A 161 -1.28 0.21 -0.47
N VAL A 162 -0.22 0.85 0.05
CA VAL A 162 0.05 2.28 -0.16
C VAL A 162 0.28 2.57 -1.64
N ALA A 163 1.04 1.74 -2.36
CA ALA A 163 1.23 1.86 -3.81
C ALA A 163 -0.10 1.75 -4.56
N MET A 164 -0.92 0.74 -4.23
CA MET A 164 -2.26 0.59 -4.81
C MET A 164 -3.14 1.81 -4.55
N TYR A 165 -3.13 2.33 -3.33
CA TYR A 165 -3.92 3.51 -2.98
C TYR A 165 -3.46 4.76 -3.76
N ARG A 166 -2.17 4.98 -3.88
CA ARG A 166 -1.62 6.12 -4.65
C ARG A 166 -1.96 6.05 -6.14
N MET A 167 -2.03 4.85 -6.69
CA MET A 167 -2.35 4.59 -8.09
C MET A 167 -3.83 4.20 -8.31
N ARG A 168 -4.69 4.29 -7.29
CA ARG A 168 -6.03 3.69 -7.26
C ARG A 168 -6.94 4.12 -8.41
N GLU A 169 -6.84 5.33 -8.89
CA GLU A 169 -7.68 5.82 -9.99
C GLU A 169 -7.38 5.03 -11.26
N LYS A 170 -6.12 5.00 -11.69
CA LYS A 170 -5.69 4.26 -12.88
C LYS A 170 -5.85 2.74 -12.71
N LEU A 171 -5.63 2.22 -11.48
CA LEU A 171 -5.87 0.80 -11.17
C LEU A 171 -7.35 0.43 -11.26
N ASN A 172 -8.25 1.25 -10.75
CA ASN A 172 -9.70 1.01 -10.86
C ASN A 172 -10.17 1.06 -12.31
N GLU A 173 -9.66 1.97 -13.13
CA GLU A 173 -9.92 2.01 -14.57
C GLU A 173 -9.47 0.71 -15.25
N ALA A 174 -8.25 0.25 -14.97
CA ALA A 174 -7.71 -0.98 -15.52
C ALA A 174 -8.47 -2.24 -15.03
N LEU A 175 -8.85 -2.29 -13.75
CA LEU A 175 -9.67 -3.37 -13.19
C LEU A 175 -11.04 -3.46 -13.89
N ILE A 176 -11.75 -2.33 -14.01
CA ILE A 176 -13.03 -2.26 -14.71
C ILE A 176 -12.85 -2.65 -16.18
N PHE A 177 -11.81 -2.16 -16.84
CA PHE A 177 -11.48 -2.50 -18.22
C PHE A 177 -11.31 -4.01 -18.41
N ALA A 178 -10.63 -4.67 -17.46
CA ALA A 178 -10.40 -6.13 -17.45
C ALA A 178 -11.62 -6.96 -16.99
N GLY A 179 -12.76 -6.34 -16.68
CA GLY A 179 -13.94 -7.01 -16.16
C GLY A 179 -13.81 -7.46 -14.70
N GLY A 180 -12.89 -6.86 -13.96
CA GLY A 180 -12.72 -7.02 -12.52
C GLY A 180 -13.54 -6.02 -11.71
N ASP A 181 -13.29 -5.98 -10.40
CA ASP A 181 -13.96 -5.09 -9.46
C ASP A 181 -12.99 -3.99 -8.98
N PRO A 182 -13.41 -2.72 -8.96
CA PRO A 182 -12.61 -1.64 -8.36
C PRO A 182 -12.43 -1.89 -6.87
N PHE A 183 -11.47 -1.16 -6.26
CA PHE A 183 -11.31 -1.19 -4.81
C PHE A 183 -12.54 -0.60 -4.11
N LYS A 184 -12.92 -1.23 -2.98
CA LYS A 184 -13.99 -0.72 -2.11
C LYS A 184 -13.48 0.50 -1.34
N THR A 185 -14.17 1.63 -1.46
CA THR A 185 -13.77 2.89 -0.82
C THR A 185 -14.31 3.04 0.61
N ASP A 186 -15.26 2.23 0.99
CA ASP A 186 -15.93 2.21 2.31
C ASP A 186 -15.47 1.06 3.21
N ASP A 187 -14.39 0.37 2.80
CA ASP A 187 -13.89 -0.82 3.47
C ASP A 187 -12.36 -0.79 3.66
N TYR A 188 -11.89 -1.73 4.48
CA TYR A 188 -10.49 -1.92 4.84
C TYR A 188 -9.92 -3.15 4.14
N TYR A 189 -8.64 -3.05 3.80
CA TYR A 189 -7.87 -4.15 3.21
C TYR A 189 -6.72 -4.56 4.13
N TRP A 190 -6.60 -5.87 4.33
CA TRP A 190 -5.48 -6.46 5.05
C TRP A 190 -4.14 -6.27 4.34
N SER A 191 -3.12 -5.95 5.12
CA SER A 191 -1.75 -6.28 4.76
C SER A 191 -1.24 -7.47 5.56
N CYS A 192 -0.21 -8.15 5.04
CA CYS A 192 0.55 -9.14 5.82
C CYS A 192 1.56 -8.49 6.78
N SER A 193 1.82 -7.18 6.65
CA SER A 193 2.78 -6.48 7.51
C SER A 193 2.24 -6.30 8.92
N GLU A 194 3.05 -6.68 9.91
CA GLU A 194 2.67 -6.58 11.31
C GLU A 194 2.69 -5.15 11.83
N ASN A 195 1.69 -4.80 12.62
CA ASN A 195 1.63 -3.57 13.40
C ASN A 195 2.08 -3.81 14.85
N SER A 196 1.80 -4.99 15.37
CA SER A 196 2.22 -5.47 16.68
C SER A 196 2.10 -7.01 16.71
N GLN A 197 2.47 -7.61 17.83
CA GLN A 197 2.27 -9.05 18.09
C GLN A 197 0.86 -9.53 17.70
N HIS A 198 -0.18 -8.78 18.08
CA HIS A 198 -1.58 -9.19 17.92
C HIS A 198 -2.30 -8.51 16.74
N SER A 199 -1.65 -7.57 16.05
CA SER A 199 -2.27 -6.78 14.99
C SER A 199 -1.39 -6.69 13.73
N SER A 200 -2.05 -6.57 12.58
CA SER A 200 -1.42 -6.23 11.31
C SER A 200 -1.96 -4.91 10.80
N TRP A 201 -1.26 -4.29 9.89
CA TRP A 201 -1.71 -3.07 9.25
C TRP A 201 -2.87 -3.35 8.31
N ILE A 202 -3.87 -2.47 8.35
CA ILE A 202 -4.94 -2.37 7.36
C ILE A 202 -4.93 -0.98 6.75
N LEU A 203 -5.39 -0.88 5.50
CA LEU A 203 -5.55 0.40 4.80
C LEU A 203 -7.03 0.62 4.45
N TYR A 204 -7.55 1.78 4.80
CA TYR A 204 -8.88 2.25 4.40
C TYR A 204 -8.79 2.98 3.07
N PHE A 205 -9.38 2.41 2.01
CA PHE A 205 -9.28 2.97 0.66
C PHE A 205 -10.07 4.26 0.44
N GLY A 206 -10.98 4.63 1.34
CA GLY A 206 -11.69 5.90 1.27
C GLY A 206 -10.83 7.13 1.54
N SER A 207 -9.83 7.00 2.44
CA SER A 207 -8.97 8.12 2.83
C SER A 207 -7.47 7.84 2.72
N GLY A 208 -7.06 6.58 2.52
CA GLY A 208 -5.65 6.17 2.58
C GLY A 208 -5.10 6.06 4.01
N SER A 209 -5.98 6.07 5.01
CA SER A 209 -5.56 5.95 6.41
C SER A 209 -5.12 4.54 6.74
N LEU A 210 -4.03 4.42 7.51
CA LEU A 210 -3.50 3.16 8.03
C LEU A 210 -3.92 2.97 9.48
N TYR A 211 -4.26 1.74 9.85
CA TYR A 211 -4.62 1.36 11.21
C TYR A 211 -4.00 0.01 11.57
N GLY A 212 -3.62 -0.17 12.82
CA GLY A 212 -3.37 -1.49 13.40
C GLY A 212 -4.69 -2.17 13.71
N TYR A 213 -4.90 -3.40 13.23
CA TYR A 213 -6.13 -4.15 13.43
C TYR A 213 -5.85 -5.57 13.88
N GLY A 214 -6.63 -6.08 14.84
CA GLY A 214 -6.39 -7.41 15.42
C GLY A 214 -6.43 -8.50 14.36
N LYS A 215 -5.39 -9.33 14.29
CA LYS A 215 -5.22 -10.38 13.27
C LYS A 215 -6.37 -11.40 13.23
N TYR A 216 -7.11 -11.55 14.33
CA TYR A 216 -8.31 -12.38 14.47
C TYR A 216 -9.59 -11.71 14.00
N SER A 217 -9.55 -10.42 13.68
CA SER A 217 -10.67 -9.70 13.08
C SER A 217 -10.71 -9.94 11.58
N SER A 218 -11.83 -9.62 10.94
CA SER A 218 -12.02 -9.85 9.51
C SER A 218 -11.91 -8.56 8.70
N SER A 219 -11.22 -8.62 7.56
CA SER A 219 -11.14 -7.55 6.58
C SER A 219 -10.99 -8.11 5.17
N TYR A 220 -11.09 -7.27 4.15
CA TYR A 220 -10.93 -7.70 2.76
C TYR A 220 -9.47 -8.02 2.43
N VAL A 221 -9.29 -8.91 1.47
CA VAL A 221 -7.99 -9.24 0.88
C VAL A 221 -8.10 -9.11 -0.64
N ARG A 222 -7.23 -8.30 -1.23
CA ARG A 222 -6.96 -8.31 -2.66
C ARG A 222 -5.68 -9.14 -2.88
N PRO A 223 -5.78 -10.38 -3.37
CA PRO A 223 -4.61 -11.22 -3.59
C PRO A 223 -3.63 -10.56 -4.56
N CYS A 224 -2.35 -10.72 -4.26
CA CYS A 224 -1.25 -10.29 -5.09
C CYS A 224 -0.40 -11.48 -5.55
N THR A 225 0.39 -11.29 -6.59
CA THR A 225 1.38 -12.27 -7.06
C THR A 225 2.66 -11.56 -7.47
N ALA A 226 3.76 -12.29 -7.51
CA ALA A 226 4.98 -11.80 -8.15
C ALA A 226 4.70 -11.46 -9.62
N PHE A 227 5.35 -10.42 -10.11
CA PHE A 227 5.22 -9.94 -11.48
C PHE A 227 6.60 -9.55 -12.01
N ASN A 228 7.03 -10.25 -13.03
CA ASN A 228 8.27 -9.99 -13.75
C ASN A 228 7.93 -9.55 -15.18
N LEU A 229 8.48 -8.43 -15.61
CA LEU A 229 8.42 -7.94 -16.99
C LEU A 229 9.55 -8.54 -17.81
#